data_4dd81e54a81a9311be8f1d3d03089848
#
_entry.id   4dd81e54a81a9311be8f1d3d03089848
#
_cell.length_a   1.000
_cell.length_b   1.000
_cell.length_c   1.000
_cell.angle_alpha   90.00
_cell.angle_beta   90.00
_cell.angle_gamma   90.00
#
_symmetry.space_group_name_H-M   'P 1'
#
loop_
_entity.id
_entity.type
_entity.pdbx_description
1 polymer ?
#
loop_
_entity_poly.entity_id
_entity_poly.type
_entity_poly.pdbx_seq_one_letter_code
_entity_poly.pdbx_strand_id
1 'polypeptide(L)'
;MTTPKTLVQAAVDVNDLGLGKEIAVMAKECGADLIEVGTPLIFENGHKAIGEIKKAVGDTPVLADFKFFLTMGLAEQAAAEGADYITMLTGYNEFLIEDAIKRCADNHIIPVFYPFSKPEELCALTARMISLGATHFFNHRYAPMGDPSGQDNLAIYRSLSPEIHVTITSDVFSEAVDSARSGADCICFGRAIHTPDREACVKWIDAIHEAR
;
A
#
# COMPACT_ATOMS: atom_id res chain seq x y z
N MET A 1 -20.12 7.35 17.45
CA MET A 1 -18.73 7.49 16.96
C MET A 1 -18.82 7.35 15.45
N THR A 2 -18.32 8.33 14.69
CA THR A 2 -18.28 8.23 13.22
C THR A 2 -17.24 7.16 12.86
N THR A 3 -17.64 6.22 12.02
CA THR A 3 -16.70 5.23 11.45
C THR A 3 -15.58 6.00 10.73
N PRO A 4 -14.29 5.67 10.92
CA PRO A 4 -13.24 6.34 10.19
C PRO A 4 -13.40 6.08 8.68
N LYS A 5 -13.19 7.12 7.89
CA LYS A 5 -13.21 7.08 6.42
C LYS A 5 -12.18 6.06 5.90
N THR A 6 -12.53 5.27 4.89
CA THR A 6 -11.56 4.45 4.17
C THR A 6 -10.61 5.36 3.39
N LEU A 7 -9.30 5.18 3.55
CA LEU A 7 -8.29 5.93 2.82
C LEU A 7 -8.18 5.43 1.37
N VAL A 8 -7.69 6.31 0.49
CA VAL A 8 -7.41 5.97 -0.90
C VAL A 8 -5.92 6.12 -1.20
N GLN A 9 -5.32 5.03 -1.66
CA GLN A 9 -3.95 4.94 -2.12
C GLN A 9 -3.92 4.85 -3.65
N ALA A 10 -3.28 5.81 -4.29
CA ALA A 10 -3.09 5.84 -5.74
C ALA A 10 -1.69 5.28 -6.09
N ALA A 11 -1.66 4.12 -6.76
CA ALA A 11 -0.41 3.48 -7.16
C ALA A 11 0.08 3.99 -8.52
N VAL A 12 1.30 4.53 -8.53
CA VAL A 12 1.98 5.06 -9.73
C VAL A 12 2.87 3.96 -10.29
N ASP A 13 2.26 3.01 -11.03
CA ASP A 13 2.91 1.83 -11.60
C ASP A 13 3.32 2.04 -13.06
N VAL A 14 4.11 3.08 -13.33
CA VAL A 14 4.66 3.41 -14.66
C VAL A 14 6.18 3.48 -14.61
N ASN A 15 6.86 3.38 -15.75
CA ASN A 15 8.32 3.42 -15.81
C ASN A 15 8.85 4.85 -15.99
N ASP A 16 8.12 5.69 -16.72
CA ASP A 16 8.54 7.07 -16.99
C ASP A 16 8.29 7.98 -15.79
N LEU A 17 9.34 8.64 -15.31
CA LEU A 17 9.26 9.50 -14.13
C LEU A 17 8.44 10.78 -14.38
N GLY A 18 8.46 11.31 -15.59
CA GLY A 18 7.66 12.49 -15.95
C GLY A 18 6.17 12.18 -15.88
N LEU A 19 5.75 11.08 -16.51
CA LEU A 19 4.39 10.56 -16.45
C LEU A 19 4.00 10.20 -15.03
N GLY A 20 4.91 9.58 -14.26
CA GLY A 20 4.69 9.24 -12.85
C GLY A 20 4.37 10.46 -12.00
N LYS A 21 5.09 11.56 -12.18
CA LYS A 21 4.82 12.83 -11.49
C LYS A 21 3.48 13.44 -11.89
N GLU A 22 3.12 13.37 -13.17
CA GLU A 22 1.82 13.85 -13.66
C GLU A 22 0.66 13.08 -13.01
N ILE A 23 0.74 11.75 -12.99
CA ILE A 23 -0.26 10.87 -12.34
C ILE A 23 -0.33 11.16 -10.84
N ALA A 24 0.80 11.25 -10.15
CA ALA A 24 0.84 11.50 -8.70
C ALA A 24 0.18 12.83 -8.32
N VAL A 25 0.50 13.90 -9.05
CA VAL A 25 -0.09 15.22 -8.83
C VAL A 25 -1.60 15.20 -9.11
N MET A 26 -2.01 14.59 -10.23
CA MET A 26 -3.42 14.42 -10.57
C MET A 26 -4.18 13.67 -9.47
N ALA A 27 -3.66 12.52 -9.01
CA ALA A 27 -4.29 11.72 -7.96
C ALA A 27 -4.44 12.50 -6.64
N LYS A 28 -3.38 13.20 -6.21
CA LYS A 28 -3.43 14.12 -5.08
C LYS A 28 -4.54 15.17 -5.22
N GLU A 29 -4.59 15.84 -6.37
CA GLU A 29 -5.60 16.87 -6.63
C GLU A 29 -7.03 16.33 -6.71
N CYS A 30 -7.18 15.06 -7.06
CA CYS A 30 -8.46 14.34 -7.03
C CYS A 30 -8.85 13.89 -5.61
N GLY A 31 -7.97 14.00 -4.62
CA GLY A 31 -8.26 13.69 -3.22
C GLY A 31 -7.70 12.35 -2.71
N ALA A 32 -6.72 11.75 -3.40
CA ALA A 32 -6.00 10.59 -2.88
C ALA A 32 -5.31 10.94 -1.55
N ASP A 33 -5.45 10.06 -0.56
CA ASP A 33 -4.89 10.26 0.78
C ASP A 33 -3.42 9.80 0.85
N LEU A 34 -2.97 8.94 -0.07
CA LEU A 34 -1.63 8.36 -0.11
C LEU A 34 -1.21 8.11 -1.57
N ILE A 35 0.03 8.44 -1.90
CA ILE A 35 0.61 8.15 -3.22
C ILE A 35 1.63 7.02 -3.08
N GLU A 36 1.47 5.96 -3.87
CA GLU A 36 2.43 4.88 -3.95
C GLU A 36 3.38 5.10 -5.13
N VAL A 37 4.68 5.12 -4.84
CA VAL A 37 5.73 5.06 -5.86
C VAL A 37 5.93 3.60 -6.21
N GLY A 38 5.34 3.18 -7.32
CA GLY A 38 5.25 1.78 -7.71
C GLY A 38 6.60 1.12 -8.01
N THR A 39 6.63 -0.19 -7.86
CA THR A 39 7.83 -1.00 -8.13
C THR A 39 8.45 -0.71 -9.51
N PRO A 40 7.69 -0.60 -10.63
CA PRO A 40 8.27 -0.29 -11.94
C PRO A 40 9.01 1.04 -11.97
N LEU A 41 8.45 2.08 -11.33
CA LEU A 41 9.05 3.40 -11.29
C LEU A 41 10.36 3.42 -10.51
N ILE A 42 10.40 2.71 -9.36
CA ILE A 42 11.61 2.58 -8.54
C ILE A 42 12.69 1.78 -9.28
N PHE A 43 12.32 0.69 -9.95
CA PHE A 43 13.29 -0.13 -10.69
C PHE A 43 13.95 0.63 -11.84
N GLU A 44 13.19 1.41 -12.58
CA GLU A 44 13.71 2.17 -13.73
C GLU A 44 14.55 3.38 -13.30
N ASN A 45 14.12 4.09 -12.23
CA ASN A 45 14.69 5.40 -11.88
C ASN A 45 15.51 5.39 -10.57
N GLY A 46 15.56 4.24 -9.88
CA GLY A 46 16.17 4.12 -8.56
C GLY A 46 15.35 4.78 -7.44
N HIS A 47 15.88 4.72 -6.19
CA HIS A 47 15.19 5.27 -5.02
C HIS A 47 14.92 6.78 -5.11
N LYS A 48 15.67 7.52 -5.94
CA LYS A 48 15.44 8.96 -6.18
C LYS A 48 14.05 9.26 -6.74
N ALA A 49 13.41 8.29 -7.40
CA ALA A 49 12.03 8.45 -7.86
C ALA A 49 11.08 8.78 -6.69
N ILE A 50 11.34 8.24 -5.50
CA ILE A 50 10.56 8.51 -4.29
C ILE A 50 10.62 10.01 -3.95
N GLY A 51 11.83 10.56 -3.89
CA GLY A 51 12.05 11.98 -3.59
C GLY A 51 11.45 12.92 -4.65
N GLU A 52 11.49 12.53 -5.92
CA GLU A 52 10.89 13.30 -7.01
C GLU A 52 9.36 13.30 -6.93
N ILE A 53 8.74 12.16 -6.61
CA ILE A 53 7.29 12.10 -6.35
C ILE A 53 6.94 12.88 -5.08
N LYS A 54 7.68 12.69 -3.97
CA LYS A 54 7.43 13.43 -2.72
C LYS A 54 7.49 14.95 -2.93
N LYS A 55 8.45 15.46 -3.67
CA LYS A 55 8.52 16.89 -4.04
C LYS A 55 7.31 17.36 -4.83
N ALA A 56 6.81 16.52 -5.73
CA ALA A 56 5.66 16.86 -6.57
C ALA A 56 4.33 16.88 -5.77
N VAL A 57 4.19 15.96 -4.80
CA VAL A 57 2.95 15.84 -4.01
C VAL A 57 3.00 16.57 -2.65
N GLY A 58 4.17 17.07 -2.23
CA GLY A 58 4.33 17.85 -1.01
C GLY A 58 3.97 17.08 0.25
N ASP A 59 2.99 17.58 1.02
CA ASP A 59 2.61 17.02 2.32
C ASP A 59 1.82 15.70 2.22
N THR A 60 1.38 15.31 1.03
CA THR A 60 0.70 14.02 0.84
C THR A 60 1.65 12.88 1.21
N PRO A 61 1.23 11.92 2.04
CA PRO A 61 2.03 10.76 2.39
C PRO A 61 2.45 9.96 1.16
N VAL A 62 3.67 9.40 1.21
CA VAL A 62 4.24 8.61 0.12
C VAL A 62 4.63 7.23 0.61
N LEU A 63 4.23 6.21 -0.12
CA LEU A 63 4.63 4.82 0.08
C LEU A 63 5.64 4.41 -1.00
N ALA A 64 6.78 3.87 -0.56
CA ALA A 64 7.79 3.29 -1.45
C ALA A 64 7.52 1.78 -1.64
N ASP A 65 7.10 1.39 -2.85
CA ASP A 65 6.74 0.00 -3.14
C ASP A 65 7.95 -0.83 -3.61
N PHE A 66 8.80 -1.16 -2.67
CA PHE A 66 9.98 -1.99 -2.97
C PHE A 66 9.66 -3.47 -3.14
N LYS A 67 8.69 -4.02 -2.40
CA LYS A 67 8.38 -5.46 -2.35
C LYS A 67 9.60 -6.36 -2.06
N PHE A 68 10.59 -5.84 -1.34
CA PHE A 68 11.82 -6.53 -1.02
C PHE A 68 11.95 -6.84 0.47
N PHE A 69 12.94 -7.71 0.76
CA PHE A 69 13.43 -7.87 2.12
C PHE A 69 14.20 -6.62 2.53
N LEU A 70 13.89 -6.05 3.68
CA LEU A 70 14.61 -4.89 4.22
C LEU A 70 16.01 -5.30 4.66
N THR A 71 16.86 -5.52 3.68
CA THR A 71 18.29 -5.63 3.89
C THR A 71 18.96 -4.42 3.22
N MET A 72 20.15 -4.09 3.67
CA MET A 72 21.03 -3.12 3.01
C MET A 72 20.54 -1.66 2.97
N GLY A 73 19.91 -1.17 4.01
CA GLY A 73 19.65 0.26 4.15
C GLY A 73 18.47 0.79 3.32
N LEU A 74 17.53 -0.06 2.87
CA LEU A 74 16.39 0.38 2.07
C LEU A 74 15.42 1.26 2.87
N ALA A 75 15.22 0.99 4.17
CA ALA A 75 14.40 1.83 5.02
C ALA A 75 15.00 3.23 5.16
N GLU A 76 16.32 3.28 5.41
CA GLU A 76 17.08 4.53 5.52
C GLU A 76 17.05 5.33 4.22
N GLN A 77 17.20 4.64 3.07
CA GLN A 77 17.14 5.28 1.75
C GLN A 77 15.75 5.83 1.45
N ALA A 78 14.70 5.04 1.71
CA ALA A 78 13.33 5.48 1.50
C ALA A 78 12.97 6.68 2.39
N ALA A 79 13.34 6.64 3.66
CA ALA A 79 13.14 7.74 4.59
C ALA A 79 13.91 9.01 4.18
N ALA A 80 15.16 8.87 3.73
CA ALA A 80 15.96 9.99 3.24
C ALA A 80 15.37 10.67 2.01
N GLU A 81 14.64 9.93 1.18
CA GLU A 81 13.88 10.46 0.04
C GLU A 81 12.46 10.93 0.42
N GLY A 82 12.08 10.83 1.70
CA GLY A 82 10.82 11.35 2.22
C GLY A 82 9.63 10.40 2.11
N ALA A 83 9.85 9.10 2.00
CA ALA A 83 8.78 8.13 2.12
C ALA A 83 8.27 8.05 3.57
N ASP A 84 6.95 7.93 3.71
CA ASP A 84 6.28 7.73 4.99
C ASP A 84 6.00 6.24 5.26
N TYR A 85 5.92 5.43 4.20
CA TYR A 85 5.65 3.99 4.22
C TYR A 85 6.59 3.25 3.28
N ILE A 86 6.84 1.98 3.58
CA ILE A 86 7.64 1.08 2.73
C ILE A 86 7.02 -0.32 2.70
N THR A 87 6.91 -0.92 1.51
CA THR A 87 6.39 -2.28 1.40
C THR A 87 7.46 -3.34 1.62
N MET A 88 7.04 -4.45 2.23
CA MET A 88 7.89 -5.59 2.53
C MET A 88 7.21 -6.90 2.23
N LEU A 89 7.92 -7.82 1.58
CA LEU A 89 7.46 -9.20 1.46
C LEU A 89 7.64 -9.96 2.78
N THR A 90 6.66 -10.80 3.11
CA THR A 90 6.70 -11.68 4.26
C THR A 90 7.00 -13.11 3.82
N GLY A 91 7.41 -13.95 4.75
CA GLY A 91 7.62 -15.38 4.52
C GLY A 91 9.02 -15.86 4.89
N TYR A 92 9.80 -15.02 5.56
CA TYR A 92 11.19 -15.32 5.88
C TYR A 92 11.52 -15.19 7.36
N ASN A 93 12.78 -15.35 7.67
CA ASN A 93 13.35 -15.38 9.00
C ASN A 93 12.79 -14.25 9.88
N GLU A 94 12.26 -14.61 11.03
CA GLU A 94 11.68 -13.68 12.02
C GLU A 94 12.64 -12.57 12.41
N PHE A 95 13.94 -12.89 12.54
CA PHE A 95 14.97 -11.90 12.79
C PHE A 95 14.99 -10.78 11.75
N LEU A 96 14.78 -11.08 10.47
CA LEU A 96 14.74 -10.05 9.42
C LEU A 96 13.48 -9.18 9.52
N ILE A 97 12.38 -9.74 10.00
CA ILE A 97 11.12 -8.99 10.21
C ILE A 97 11.28 -8.03 11.40
N GLU A 98 11.83 -8.52 12.51
CA GLU A 98 12.10 -7.70 13.69
C GLU A 98 13.11 -6.57 13.39
N ASP A 99 14.22 -6.90 12.69
CA ASP A 99 15.22 -5.90 12.27
C ASP A 99 14.59 -4.84 11.35
N ALA A 100 13.74 -5.26 10.44
CA ALA A 100 13.02 -4.37 9.52
C ALA A 100 12.05 -3.43 10.26
N ILE A 101 11.25 -3.96 11.19
CA ILE A 101 10.34 -3.13 12.01
C ILE A 101 11.16 -2.11 12.81
N LYS A 102 12.26 -2.56 13.43
CA LYS A 102 13.13 -1.68 14.19
C LYS A 102 13.74 -0.58 13.30
N ARG A 103 14.32 -0.93 12.15
CA ARG A 103 14.92 0.06 11.23
C ARG A 103 13.88 1.06 10.72
N CYS A 104 12.68 0.60 10.40
CA CYS A 104 11.60 1.49 10.01
C CYS A 104 11.24 2.46 11.15
N ALA A 105 11.13 1.97 12.38
CA ALA A 105 10.85 2.81 13.55
C ALA A 105 11.99 3.83 13.82
N ASP A 106 13.24 3.41 13.72
CA ASP A 106 14.42 4.28 13.90
C ASP A 106 14.46 5.41 12.84
N ASN A 107 13.85 5.21 11.68
CA ASN A 107 13.78 6.17 10.57
C ASN A 107 12.41 6.85 10.40
N HIS A 108 11.48 6.65 11.33
CA HIS A 108 10.12 7.23 11.31
C HIS A 108 9.30 6.87 10.06
N ILE A 109 9.51 5.68 9.50
CA ILE A 109 8.79 5.14 8.35
C ILE A 109 7.98 3.91 8.79
N ILE A 110 6.83 3.68 8.19
CA ILE A 110 5.93 2.57 8.55
C ILE A 110 6.10 1.41 7.57
N PRO A 111 6.49 0.20 8.05
CA PRO A 111 6.54 -0.98 7.21
C PRO A 111 5.12 -1.52 6.93
N VAL A 112 4.82 -1.78 5.66
CA VAL A 112 3.58 -2.39 5.20
C VAL A 112 3.90 -3.77 4.65
N PHE A 113 3.35 -4.81 5.27
CA PHE A 113 3.71 -6.17 4.99
C PHE A 113 2.79 -6.83 3.97
N TYR A 114 3.40 -7.50 2.98
CA TYR A 114 2.72 -8.38 2.03
C TYR A 114 2.83 -9.83 2.51
N PRO A 115 1.79 -10.42 3.07
CA PRO A 115 1.78 -11.84 3.40
C PRO A 115 1.56 -12.67 2.14
N PHE A 116 2.66 -13.03 1.47
CA PHE A 116 2.64 -13.95 0.35
C PHE A 116 2.55 -15.39 0.89
N SER A 117 1.32 -15.86 1.06
CA SER A 117 1.05 -17.22 1.54
C SER A 117 -0.21 -17.78 0.92
N LYS A 118 -0.40 -19.08 1.04
CA LYS A 118 -1.68 -19.68 0.71
C LYS A 118 -2.74 -19.27 1.74
N PRO A 119 -4.03 -19.21 1.39
CA PRO A 119 -5.10 -18.80 2.29
C PRO A 119 -5.09 -19.55 3.63
N GLU A 120 -4.80 -20.86 3.62
CA GLU A 120 -4.74 -21.69 4.82
C GLU A 120 -3.58 -21.35 5.77
N GLU A 121 -2.52 -20.70 5.27
CA GLU A 121 -1.34 -20.29 6.03
C GLU A 121 -1.42 -18.83 6.48
N LEU A 122 -2.26 -18.03 5.82
CA LEU A 122 -2.35 -16.58 6.01
C LEU A 122 -2.62 -16.20 7.47
N CYS A 123 -3.57 -16.90 8.11
CA CYS A 123 -3.95 -16.63 9.50
C CYS A 123 -2.76 -16.79 10.45
N ALA A 124 -2.04 -17.92 10.34
CA ALA A 124 -0.90 -18.22 11.21
C ALA A 124 0.27 -17.25 10.95
N LEU A 125 0.55 -16.97 9.69
CA LEU A 125 1.61 -16.03 9.29
C LEU A 125 1.31 -14.61 9.80
N THR A 126 0.10 -14.11 9.56
CA THR A 126 -0.32 -12.78 10.02
C THR A 126 -0.30 -12.66 11.55
N ALA A 127 -0.82 -13.67 12.27
CA ALA A 127 -0.76 -13.70 13.74
C ALA A 127 0.69 -13.63 14.25
N ARG A 128 1.59 -14.38 13.62
CA ARG A 128 3.01 -14.34 13.96
C ARG A 128 3.61 -12.95 13.71
N MET A 129 3.31 -12.32 12.60
CA MET A 129 3.80 -10.99 12.27
C MET A 129 3.29 -9.92 13.23
N ILE A 130 2.01 -9.99 13.61
CA ILE A 130 1.45 -9.12 14.65
C ILE A 130 2.22 -9.29 15.97
N SER A 131 2.55 -10.52 16.34
CA SER A 131 3.33 -10.78 17.58
C SER A 131 4.74 -10.21 17.55
N LEU A 132 5.29 -9.94 16.36
CA LEU A 132 6.58 -9.27 16.14
C LEU A 132 6.46 -7.74 16.05
N GLY A 133 5.23 -7.20 16.10
CA GLY A 133 4.97 -5.76 16.07
C GLY A 133 4.50 -5.22 14.72
N ALA A 134 4.17 -6.06 13.74
CA ALA A 134 3.60 -5.61 12.48
C ALA A 134 2.19 -5.07 12.69
N THR A 135 1.93 -3.87 12.14
CA THR A 135 0.66 -3.16 12.28
C THR A 135 -0.06 -2.89 10.96
N HIS A 136 0.67 -2.89 9.84
CA HIS A 136 0.13 -2.57 8.52
C HIS A 136 0.33 -3.73 7.56
N PHE A 137 -0.75 -4.11 6.88
CA PHE A 137 -0.78 -5.24 5.96
C PHE A 137 -1.37 -4.83 4.62
N PHE A 138 -0.78 -5.36 3.56
CA PHE A 138 -1.25 -5.21 2.20
C PHE A 138 -1.86 -6.53 1.73
N ASN A 139 -3.13 -6.50 1.37
CA ASN A 139 -3.82 -7.67 0.81
C ASN A 139 -3.99 -7.49 -0.69
N HIS A 140 -3.15 -8.20 -1.45
CA HIS A 140 -3.17 -8.10 -2.90
C HIS A 140 -4.18 -9.07 -3.50
N ARG A 141 -5.19 -8.53 -4.15
CA ARG A 141 -6.14 -9.28 -4.98
C ARG A 141 -5.52 -9.57 -6.34
N TYR A 142 -4.64 -10.57 -6.43
CA TYR A 142 -4.00 -10.86 -7.70
C TYR A 142 -4.63 -12.07 -8.38
N ALA A 143 -5.41 -11.82 -9.43
CA ALA A 143 -6.14 -12.83 -10.21
C ALA A 143 -5.31 -13.99 -10.80
N PRO A 144 -4.01 -13.84 -11.19
CA PRO A 144 -3.22 -14.96 -11.70
C PRO A 144 -2.93 -16.07 -10.68
N MET A 145 -3.05 -15.80 -9.39
CA MET A 145 -2.82 -16.78 -8.34
C MET A 145 -4.08 -17.51 -7.88
N GLY A 146 -5.23 -17.25 -8.50
CA GLY A 146 -6.44 -18.02 -8.28
C GLY A 146 -7.13 -17.78 -6.94
N ASP A 147 -6.80 -16.71 -6.23
CA ASP A 147 -7.56 -16.30 -5.05
C ASP A 147 -8.67 -15.31 -5.47
N PRO A 148 -9.93 -15.73 -5.49
CA PRO A 148 -11.04 -14.86 -5.89
C PRO A 148 -11.52 -13.94 -4.77
N SER A 149 -11.01 -14.04 -3.53
CA SER A 149 -11.69 -13.44 -2.38
C SER A 149 -10.80 -12.53 -1.52
N GLY A 150 -10.43 -11.35 -2.02
CA GLY A 150 -9.85 -10.31 -1.16
C GLY A 150 -10.73 -9.90 0.04
N GLN A 151 -12.04 -10.20 0.00
CA GLN A 151 -12.96 -9.99 1.13
C GLN A 151 -12.77 -11.04 2.23
N ASP A 152 -12.55 -12.31 1.89
CA ASP A 152 -12.34 -13.37 2.87
C ASP A 152 -11.04 -13.14 3.66
N ASN A 153 -10.01 -12.62 2.99
CA ASN A 153 -8.76 -12.27 3.65
C ASN A 153 -8.94 -11.10 4.64
N LEU A 154 -9.75 -10.10 4.34
CA LEU A 154 -10.04 -9.02 5.29
C LEU A 154 -10.68 -9.57 6.57
N ALA A 155 -11.60 -10.52 6.47
CA ALA A 155 -12.20 -11.18 7.62
C ALA A 155 -11.15 -11.92 8.49
N ILE A 156 -10.16 -12.56 7.87
CA ILE A 156 -9.03 -13.18 8.57
C ILE A 156 -8.24 -12.12 9.35
N TYR A 157 -7.85 -11.03 8.72
CA TYR A 157 -7.12 -9.95 9.37
C TYR A 157 -7.89 -9.38 10.57
N ARG A 158 -9.19 -9.10 10.40
CA ARG A 158 -10.04 -8.53 11.46
C ARG A 158 -10.28 -9.53 12.62
N SER A 159 -10.27 -10.82 12.36
CA SER A 159 -10.36 -11.86 13.41
C SER A 159 -9.14 -11.91 14.31
N LEU A 160 -7.97 -11.49 13.80
CA LEU A 160 -6.70 -11.50 14.53
C LEU A 160 -6.53 -10.25 15.40
N SER A 161 -6.84 -9.08 14.85
CA SER A 161 -6.80 -7.82 15.60
C SER A 161 -7.65 -6.75 14.92
N PRO A 162 -8.48 -6.00 15.65
CA PRO A 162 -9.19 -4.85 15.10
C PRO A 162 -8.30 -3.63 14.88
N GLU A 163 -7.09 -3.61 15.45
CA GLU A 163 -6.19 -2.46 15.47
C GLU A 163 -5.22 -2.43 14.29
N ILE A 164 -5.09 -3.53 13.56
CA ILE A 164 -4.21 -3.56 12.39
C ILE A 164 -4.83 -2.82 11.23
N HIS A 165 -3.98 -2.13 10.46
CA HIS A 165 -4.35 -1.43 9.24
C HIS A 165 -4.25 -2.38 8.04
N VAL A 166 -5.31 -2.50 7.25
CA VAL A 166 -5.36 -3.39 6.10
C VAL A 166 -5.67 -2.58 4.84
N THR A 167 -4.70 -2.55 3.92
CA THR A 167 -4.88 -2.02 2.56
C THR A 167 -5.29 -3.14 1.62
N ILE A 168 -6.39 -2.97 0.88
CA ILE A 168 -6.85 -3.89 -0.16
C ILE A 168 -6.50 -3.30 -1.53
N THR A 169 -5.84 -4.05 -2.40
CA THR A 169 -5.62 -3.65 -3.78
C THR A 169 -6.72 -4.20 -4.67
N SER A 170 -7.36 -3.34 -5.45
CA SER A 170 -8.28 -3.75 -6.51
C SER A 170 -8.28 -2.75 -7.66
N ASP A 171 -8.16 -3.27 -8.89
CA ASP A 171 -8.34 -2.51 -10.13
C ASP A 171 -9.75 -2.72 -10.74
N VAL A 172 -10.66 -3.33 -9.99
CA VAL A 172 -12.07 -3.50 -10.35
C VAL A 172 -12.91 -2.58 -9.47
N PHE A 173 -13.57 -1.60 -10.08
CA PHE A 173 -14.29 -0.53 -9.36
C PHE A 173 -15.29 -1.04 -8.31
N SER A 174 -16.15 -2.00 -8.68
CA SER A 174 -17.13 -2.56 -7.74
C SER A 174 -16.49 -3.26 -6.57
N GLU A 175 -15.39 -3.98 -6.79
CA GLU A 175 -14.65 -4.68 -5.74
C GLU A 175 -13.95 -3.72 -4.78
N ALA A 176 -13.39 -2.63 -5.30
CA ALA A 176 -12.80 -1.57 -4.49
C ALA A 176 -13.81 -0.95 -3.52
N VAL A 177 -14.99 -0.60 -4.04
CA VAL A 177 -16.09 -0.04 -3.25
C VAL A 177 -16.63 -1.06 -2.23
N ASP A 178 -16.79 -2.33 -2.62
CA ASP A 178 -17.26 -3.38 -1.72
C ASP A 178 -16.25 -3.69 -0.61
N SER A 179 -14.95 -3.66 -0.91
CA SER A 179 -13.89 -3.81 0.10
C SER A 179 -13.90 -2.65 1.11
N ALA A 180 -14.12 -1.41 0.63
CA ALA A 180 -14.29 -0.26 1.52
C ALA A 180 -15.50 -0.43 2.45
N ARG A 181 -16.67 -0.83 1.91
CA ARG A 181 -17.88 -1.13 2.70
C ARG A 181 -17.66 -2.25 3.72
N SER A 182 -16.85 -3.24 3.37
CA SER A 182 -16.52 -4.37 4.23
C SER A 182 -15.54 -4.01 5.35
N GLY A 183 -15.00 -2.79 5.37
CA GLY A 183 -14.18 -2.29 6.46
C GLY A 183 -12.67 -2.32 6.21
N ALA A 184 -12.23 -2.31 4.96
CA ALA A 184 -10.83 -2.04 4.64
C ALA A 184 -10.44 -0.62 5.11
N ASP A 185 -9.23 -0.45 5.64
CA ASP A 185 -8.76 0.86 6.10
C ASP A 185 -8.26 1.70 4.96
N CYS A 186 -7.74 1.07 3.92
CA CYS A 186 -7.28 1.72 2.71
C CYS A 186 -7.60 0.86 1.48
N ILE A 187 -7.93 1.52 0.38
CA ILE A 187 -8.04 0.88 -0.93
C ILE A 187 -6.93 1.42 -1.82
N CYS A 188 -6.15 0.51 -2.40
CA CYS A 188 -5.14 0.82 -3.38
C CYS A 188 -5.63 0.49 -4.79
N PHE A 189 -5.49 1.41 -5.73
CA PHE A 189 -5.73 1.18 -7.15
C PHE A 189 -4.64 1.85 -8.01
N GLY A 190 -4.32 1.25 -9.16
CA GLY A 190 -3.26 1.73 -10.04
C GLY A 190 -3.68 1.77 -11.51
N ARG A 191 -4.18 0.67 -12.07
CA ARG A 191 -4.47 0.59 -13.51
C ARG A 191 -5.49 1.60 -14.00
N ALA A 192 -6.43 2.00 -13.16
CA ALA A 192 -7.42 3.02 -13.50
C ALA A 192 -6.80 4.41 -13.77
N ILE A 193 -5.56 4.64 -13.35
CA ILE A 193 -4.84 5.91 -13.48
C ILE A 193 -3.51 5.82 -14.20
N HIS A 194 -3.17 4.69 -14.85
CA HIS A 194 -1.94 4.55 -15.66
C HIS A 194 -1.87 5.55 -16.81
N THR A 195 -3.01 5.99 -17.29
CA THR A 195 -3.15 7.16 -18.15
C THR A 195 -3.81 8.24 -17.32
N PRO A 196 -3.30 9.50 -17.31
CA PRO A 196 -3.93 10.56 -16.55
C PRO A 196 -5.37 10.80 -17.01
N ASP A 197 -6.31 10.30 -16.22
CA ASP A 197 -7.75 10.47 -16.41
C ASP A 197 -8.35 10.99 -15.10
N ARG A 198 -8.53 12.32 -15.06
CA ARG A 198 -9.03 13.00 -13.87
C ARG A 198 -10.47 12.62 -13.52
N GLU A 199 -11.33 12.40 -14.51
CA GLU A 199 -12.73 12.04 -14.28
C GLU A 199 -12.82 10.64 -13.66
N ALA A 200 -12.09 9.68 -14.22
CA ALA A 200 -11.99 8.34 -13.65
C ALA A 200 -11.40 8.37 -12.24
N CYS A 201 -10.34 9.15 -12.00
CA CYS A 201 -9.69 9.27 -10.71
C CYS A 201 -10.64 9.80 -9.63
N VAL A 202 -11.34 10.91 -9.90
CA VAL A 202 -12.34 11.49 -8.98
C VAL A 202 -13.44 10.49 -8.68
N LYS A 203 -13.99 9.85 -9.71
CA LYS A 203 -15.06 8.84 -9.56
C LYS A 203 -14.66 7.71 -8.61
N TRP A 204 -13.43 7.21 -8.72
CA TRP A 204 -12.94 6.14 -7.85
C TRP A 204 -12.78 6.61 -6.42
N ILE A 205 -12.14 7.76 -6.23
CA ILE A 205 -11.85 8.31 -4.91
C ILE A 205 -13.12 8.63 -4.15
N ASP A 206 -14.05 9.36 -4.78
CA ASP A 206 -15.33 9.72 -4.17
C ASP A 206 -16.14 8.50 -3.75
N ALA A 207 -16.25 7.50 -4.66
CA ALA A 207 -17.02 6.29 -4.37
C ALA A 207 -16.43 5.46 -3.22
N ILE A 208 -15.10 5.41 -3.07
CA ILE A 208 -14.44 4.73 -1.95
C ILE A 208 -14.64 5.52 -0.66
N HIS A 209 -14.47 6.83 -0.69
CA HIS A 209 -14.65 7.70 0.46
C HIS A 209 -16.09 7.71 1.00
N GLU A 210 -17.08 7.61 0.11
CA GLU A 210 -18.50 7.58 0.46
C GLU A 210 -19.00 6.19 0.89
N ALA A 211 -18.20 5.15 0.69
CA ALA A 211 -18.61 3.78 0.93
C ALA A 211 -18.76 3.41 2.43
N ARG A 212 -18.17 4.22 3.36
CA ARG A 212 -18.12 3.91 4.80
C ARG A 212 -18.44 5.11 5.71
#